data_a73c7980d1cfe7a8835d9256d1c333c7
#
_entry.id   a73c7980d1cfe7a8835d9256d1c333c7
#
_cell.length_a   1.000
_cell.length_b   1.000
_cell.length_c   1.000
_cell.angle_alpha   90.00
_cell.angle_beta   90.00
_cell.angle_gamma   90.00
#
_symmetry.space_group_name_H-M   'P 1'
#
loop_
_entity.id
_entity.type
_entity.pdbx_description
1 polymer ?
#
loop_
_entity_poly.entity_id
_entity_poly.type
_entity_poly.pdbx_seq_one_letter_code
_entity_poly.pdbx_strand_id
1 'polypeptide(L)'
;VIFYKIVIALASKKIKFVQMSKTTKHFLLAIGSGLLLSASWPVNGFTLLIFGALIPLLFLEDSIKKSDSKRKVLQVFGYSYLTFLLWNLLITWWLINSTLSGMLFANFCNSLFYALVFTCFSWAKRRLPNRSAYLFFIALWLAFEKLHLSWDFSWSWLNLGNVFSENIYWIQWYEYTGVFGGSLWVLLLNVWLFHLFKNNNSVLRYKFLVRKMIGPLLFISLPIAFSLYLCEKVAEGDKNISVLLLQPNIDPYSTKYTLTNSNFLSLWKEQVQPFYLDSLDYILSPETYFAEGYGEELLEFQTSELHQELKKELAKIPMTQYITGIQYYDLYVQEKAPSLTANLIRKGLWADYYNSALAEQDNKTSQIYHKSKLVVGVENMPFKSVLKPLLGDILLNLGGTVASRVTQKRRRIFSHINPALKAAPIICWESIFGEFVTGYVKEGATFLAVISNDAWWGETPGHKQLLSYTRLRAIETRAVMLEFFDRPI
;
A
#
# COMPACT_ATOMS: atom_id res chain seq x y z
N VAL A 1 -4.06 36.33 12.69
CA VAL A 1 -4.40 37.13 13.89
C VAL A 1 -5.23 36.31 14.88
N ILE A 2 -6.26 35.54 14.45
CA ILE A 2 -7.13 34.75 15.35
C ILE A 2 -6.35 33.59 15.99
N PHE A 3 -5.54 32.86 15.25
CA PHE A 3 -4.68 31.78 15.75
C PHE A 3 -3.66 32.28 16.78
N TYR A 4 -3.09 33.46 16.55
CA TYR A 4 -2.16 34.15 17.46
C TYR A 4 -2.84 34.52 18.77
N LYS A 5 -4.09 35.04 18.75
CA LYS A 5 -4.86 35.38 19.96
C LYS A 5 -5.26 34.13 20.75
N ILE A 6 -5.55 33.00 20.08
CA ILE A 6 -5.88 31.73 20.76
C ILE A 6 -4.64 31.18 21.46
N VAL A 7 -3.48 31.17 20.81
CA VAL A 7 -2.22 30.71 21.41
C VAL A 7 -1.79 31.58 22.61
N ILE A 8 -1.94 32.89 22.50
CA ILE A 8 -1.66 33.82 23.65
C ILE A 8 -2.70 33.67 24.75
N ALA A 9 -3.96 33.48 24.45
CA ALA A 9 -5.00 33.24 25.46
C ALA A 9 -4.81 31.92 26.21
N LEU A 10 -4.32 30.90 25.53
CA LEU A 10 -3.92 29.62 26.13
C LEU A 10 -2.63 29.73 26.96
N ALA A 11 -1.71 30.62 26.57
CA ALA A 11 -0.43 30.83 27.26
C ALA A 11 -0.57 31.82 28.45
N SER A 12 -1.53 32.76 28.46
CA SER A 12 -1.69 33.80 29.49
C SER A 12 -2.66 33.41 30.59
N LYS A 13 -3.61 32.52 30.37
CA LYS A 13 -4.35 31.91 31.46
C LYS A 13 -3.42 30.88 32.12
N LYS A 14 -3.00 31.15 33.37
CA LYS A 14 -2.66 30.12 34.35
C LYS A 14 -3.89 29.24 34.51
N ILE A 15 -4.15 28.38 33.53
CA ILE A 15 -4.99 27.22 33.70
C ILE A 15 -4.29 26.50 34.86
N LYS A 16 -4.90 26.47 36.04
CA LYS A 16 -4.55 25.50 37.05
C LYS A 16 -4.64 24.15 36.34
N PHE A 17 -3.50 23.66 35.81
CA PHE A 17 -3.41 22.30 35.36
C PHE A 17 -3.85 21.48 36.56
N VAL A 18 -5.09 20.99 36.53
CA VAL A 18 -5.52 19.90 37.39
C VAL A 18 -4.34 18.97 37.41
N GLN A 19 -3.87 18.61 38.60
CA GLN A 19 -2.68 17.79 38.78
C GLN A 19 -2.98 16.40 38.22
N MET A 20 -2.86 16.27 36.88
CA MET A 20 -3.21 15.05 36.14
C MET A 20 -2.31 13.93 36.64
N SER A 21 -2.89 12.77 36.89
CA SER A 21 -2.11 11.58 37.22
C SER A 21 -1.12 11.29 36.12
N LYS A 22 0.04 10.68 36.45
CA LYS A 22 1.03 10.26 35.48
C LYS A 22 0.42 9.33 34.40
N THR A 23 -0.49 8.45 34.83
CA THR A 23 -1.24 7.53 33.96
C THR A 23 -2.10 8.28 32.94
N THR A 24 -2.88 9.27 33.38
CA THR A 24 -3.70 10.09 32.48
C THR A 24 -2.85 10.86 31.48
N LYS A 25 -1.72 11.42 31.92
CA LYS A 25 -0.78 12.10 31.03
C LYS A 25 -0.21 11.16 29.97
N HIS A 26 0.22 9.96 30.34
CA HIS A 26 0.75 8.96 29.40
C HIS A 26 -0.33 8.53 28.41
N PHE A 27 -1.56 8.31 28.88
CA PHE A 27 -2.70 7.96 28.03
C PHE A 27 -2.98 9.05 26.98
N LEU A 28 -3.03 10.32 27.40
CA LEU A 28 -3.25 11.45 26.48
C LEU A 28 -2.12 11.62 25.46
N LEU A 29 -0.87 11.37 25.86
CA LEU A 29 0.27 11.41 24.92
C LEU A 29 0.20 10.28 23.90
N ALA A 30 -0.22 9.08 24.31
CA ALA A 30 -0.39 7.94 23.41
C ALA A 30 -1.52 8.21 22.38
N ILE A 31 -2.70 8.63 22.87
CA ILE A 31 -3.83 9.00 22.00
C ILE A 31 -3.45 10.16 21.07
N GLY A 32 -2.81 11.22 21.61
CA GLY A 32 -2.39 12.38 20.82
C GLY A 32 -1.46 12.02 19.68
N SER A 33 -0.50 11.08 19.91
CA SER A 33 0.38 10.60 18.85
C SER A 33 -0.38 9.79 17.80
N GLY A 34 -1.28 8.89 18.21
CA GLY A 34 -2.12 8.11 17.29
C GLY A 34 -3.04 8.99 16.43
N LEU A 35 -3.66 10.00 17.03
CA LEU A 35 -4.50 10.97 16.32
C LEU A 35 -3.68 11.84 15.34
N LEU A 36 -2.48 12.29 15.71
CA LEU A 36 -1.61 13.06 14.81
C LEU A 36 -1.14 12.23 13.62
N LEU A 37 -0.76 10.97 13.85
CA LEU A 37 -0.44 10.02 12.77
C LEU A 37 -1.63 9.85 11.83
N SER A 38 -2.83 9.66 12.37
CA SER A 38 -4.04 9.48 11.57
C SER A 38 -4.44 10.76 10.83
N ALA A 39 -4.41 11.90 11.49
CA ALA A 39 -4.77 13.19 10.90
C ALA A 39 -3.77 13.68 9.84
N SER A 40 -2.59 13.07 9.75
CA SER A 40 -1.61 13.37 8.71
C SER A 40 -1.79 12.53 7.44
N TRP A 41 -2.59 11.45 7.51
CA TRP A 41 -2.60 10.43 6.47
C TRP A 41 -3.40 10.85 5.23
N PRO A 42 -2.97 10.48 3.98
CA PRO A 42 -3.79 10.72 2.79
C PRO A 42 -5.09 9.89 2.89
N VAL A 43 -6.18 10.28 2.42
CA VAL A 43 -6.64 11.22 1.40
C VAL A 43 -7.19 12.48 2.07
N ASN A 44 -7.53 12.44 3.36
CA ASN A 44 -8.25 13.50 4.06
C ASN A 44 -7.39 14.21 5.13
N GLY A 45 -6.12 13.85 5.24
CA GLY A 45 -5.25 14.36 6.29
C GLY A 45 -4.47 15.62 5.91
N PHE A 46 -3.91 16.25 6.93
CA PHE A 46 -2.98 17.37 6.76
C PHE A 46 -1.55 16.87 6.92
N THR A 47 -0.90 16.57 5.83
CA THR A 47 0.40 15.88 5.74
C THR A 47 1.50 16.46 6.65
N LEU A 48 1.55 17.79 6.85
CA LEU A 48 2.59 18.41 7.69
C LEU A 48 2.53 17.97 9.16
N LEU A 49 1.41 17.44 9.65
CA LEU A 49 1.29 16.92 11.01
C LEU A 49 2.22 15.74 11.27
N ILE A 50 2.58 14.99 10.24
CA ILE A 50 3.46 13.81 10.35
C ILE A 50 4.81 14.16 10.98
N PHE A 51 5.32 15.37 10.73
CA PHE A 51 6.59 15.83 11.25
C PHE A 51 6.62 16.07 12.77
N GLY A 52 5.44 16.06 13.40
CA GLY A 52 5.29 16.16 14.86
C GLY A 52 4.57 14.96 15.48
N ALA A 53 4.10 14.01 14.67
CA ALA A 53 3.17 12.98 15.10
C ALA A 53 3.74 12.00 16.13
N LEU A 54 5.04 11.71 16.09
CA LEU A 54 5.71 10.83 17.04
C LEU A 54 6.23 11.56 18.29
N ILE A 55 6.21 12.90 18.33
CA ILE A 55 6.73 13.69 19.45
C ILE A 55 6.02 13.34 20.77
N PRO A 56 4.67 13.25 20.84
CA PRO A 56 4.00 12.88 22.08
C PRO A 56 4.43 11.49 22.59
N LEU A 57 4.60 10.52 21.67
CA LEU A 57 5.04 9.16 22.02
C LEU A 57 6.49 9.15 22.53
N LEU A 58 7.37 9.97 21.96
CA LEU A 58 8.75 10.13 22.44
C LEU A 58 8.81 10.80 23.83
N PHE A 59 7.93 11.76 24.12
CA PHE A 59 7.79 12.34 25.46
C PHE A 59 7.24 11.34 26.48
N LEU A 60 6.30 10.51 26.07
CA LEU A 60 5.76 9.43 26.89
C LEU A 60 6.89 8.46 27.29
N GLU A 61 7.69 8.00 26.31
CA GLU A 61 8.82 7.10 26.56
C GLU A 61 9.86 7.75 27.52
N ASP A 62 10.21 9.01 27.30
CA ASP A 62 11.15 9.75 28.15
C ASP A 62 10.63 9.90 29.60
N SER A 63 9.32 10.11 29.77
CA SER A 63 8.67 10.15 31.06
C SER A 63 8.69 8.80 31.78
N ILE A 64 8.37 7.71 31.07
CA ILE A 64 8.40 6.36 31.65
C ILE A 64 9.86 5.94 31.99
N LYS A 65 10.83 6.28 31.13
CA LYS A 65 12.25 6.01 31.40
C LYS A 65 12.70 6.61 32.73
N LYS A 66 12.24 7.83 33.06
CA LYS A 66 12.58 8.56 34.28
C LYS A 66 11.75 8.14 35.50
N SER A 67 10.71 7.34 35.36
CA SER A 67 9.87 6.87 36.47
C SER A 67 10.56 5.77 37.28
N ASP A 68 10.07 5.50 38.50
CA ASP A 68 10.58 4.41 39.36
C ASP A 68 9.89 3.05 39.07
N SER A 69 9.06 2.98 38.03
CA SER A 69 8.33 1.76 37.67
C SER A 69 9.28 0.60 37.36
N LYS A 70 9.03 -0.56 37.96
CA LYS A 70 9.71 -1.81 37.60
C LYS A 70 9.25 -2.38 36.24
N ARG A 71 8.07 -1.97 35.74
CA ARG A 71 7.44 -2.48 34.50
C ARG A 71 7.55 -1.51 33.32
N LYS A 72 8.66 -0.77 33.23
CA LYS A 72 8.84 0.29 32.19
C LYS A 72 8.67 -0.24 30.76
N VAL A 73 9.19 -1.45 30.45
CA VAL A 73 9.08 -2.06 29.11
C VAL A 73 7.63 -2.33 28.77
N LEU A 74 6.90 -2.95 29.69
CA LEU A 74 5.48 -3.28 29.50
C LEU A 74 4.61 -2.02 29.38
N GLN A 75 4.92 -0.97 30.13
CA GLN A 75 4.22 0.31 30.00
C GLN A 75 4.46 0.96 28.64
N VAL A 76 5.71 1.01 28.17
CA VAL A 76 6.01 1.53 26.82
C VAL A 76 5.32 0.70 25.76
N PHE A 77 5.38 -0.62 25.85
CA PHE A 77 4.66 -1.51 24.94
C PHE A 77 3.16 -1.23 24.91
N GLY A 78 2.49 -1.20 26.07
CA GLY A 78 1.04 -1.00 26.13
C GLY A 78 0.58 0.35 25.56
N TYR A 79 1.29 1.43 25.87
CA TYR A 79 0.95 2.75 25.35
C TYR A 79 1.31 2.93 23.87
N SER A 80 2.43 2.37 23.42
CA SER A 80 2.77 2.40 21.98
C SER A 80 1.83 1.53 21.17
N TYR A 81 1.42 0.38 21.70
CA TYR A 81 0.38 -0.46 21.08
C TYR A 81 -0.94 0.30 20.93
N LEU A 82 -1.39 1.01 21.97
CA LEU A 82 -2.57 1.86 21.89
C LEU A 82 -2.43 2.95 20.82
N THR A 83 -1.26 3.61 20.75
CA THR A 83 -0.97 4.62 19.72
C THR A 83 -1.12 4.06 18.31
N PHE A 84 -0.45 2.93 18.03
CA PHE A 84 -0.43 2.35 16.71
C PHE A 84 -1.75 1.65 16.36
N LEU A 85 -2.46 1.10 17.35
CA LEU A 85 -3.78 0.54 17.14
C LEU A 85 -4.80 1.63 16.73
N LEU A 86 -4.76 2.77 17.40
CA LEU A 86 -5.59 3.92 17.02
C LEU A 86 -5.27 4.39 15.60
N TRP A 87 -3.98 4.53 15.27
CA TRP A 87 -3.55 4.90 13.93
C TRP A 87 -4.04 3.90 12.87
N ASN A 88 -3.78 2.61 13.06
CA ASN A 88 -4.21 1.57 12.13
C ASN A 88 -5.73 1.58 11.93
N LEU A 89 -6.50 1.55 13.02
CA LEU A 89 -7.97 1.51 12.96
C LEU A 89 -8.55 2.73 12.23
N LEU A 90 -8.04 3.93 12.49
CA LEU A 90 -8.55 5.15 11.85
C LEU A 90 -8.22 5.24 10.35
N ILE A 91 -7.13 4.61 9.91
CA ILE A 91 -6.69 4.70 8.51
C ILE A 91 -7.16 3.53 7.68
N THR A 92 -7.26 2.33 8.26
CA THR A 92 -7.56 1.10 7.50
C THR A 92 -8.87 0.43 7.93
N TRP A 93 -9.80 1.19 8.57
CA TRP A 93 -11.13 0.70 8.94
C TRP A 93 -11.93 0.16 7.76
N TRP A 94 -11.69 0.68 6.56
CA TRP A 94 -12.37 0.30 5.33
C TRP A 94 -12.15 -1.18 4.93
N LEU A 95 -11.14 -1.85 5.49
CA LEU A 95 -10.95 -3.30 5.34
C LEU A 95 -12.15 -4.11 5.84
N ILE A 96 -13.04 -3.55 6.64
CA ILE A 96 -14.28 -4.18 7.08
C ILE A 96 -15.16 -4.60 5.89
N ASN A 97 -15.09 -3.87 4.77
CA ASN A 97 -15.83 -4.19 3.56
C ASN A 97 -15.37 -5.53 2.96
N SER A 98 -14.11 -5.90 3.16
CA SER A 98 -13.63 -7.24 2.80
C SER A 98 -14.09 -8.28 3.82
N THR A 99 -13.63 -8.17 5.05
CA THR A 99 -14.13 -8.99 6.18
C THR A 99 -13.83 -8.29 7.52
N LEU A 100 -14.74 -8.38 8.48
CA LEU A 100 -14.52 -7.85 9.84
C LEU A 100 -13.30 -8.51 10.51
N SER A 101 -13.19 -9.84 10.42
CA SER A 101 -12.09 -10.59 11.02
C SER A 101 -10.74 -10.27 10.37
N GLY A 102 -10.70 -10.13 9.05
CA GLY A 102 -9.50 -9.71 8.33
C GLY A 102 -9.05 -8.30 8.71
N MET A 103 -9.99 -7.36 8.82
CA MET A 103 -9.74 -6.00 9.30
C MET A 103 -9.15 -6.00 10.72
N LEU A 104 -9.78 -6.72 11.66
CA LEU A 104 -9.27 -6.81 13.04
C LEU A 104 -7.89 -7.46 13.07
N PHE A 105 -7.70 -8.58 12.38
CA PHE A 105 -6.42 -9.27 12.32
C PHE A 105 -5.30 -8.36 11.78
N ALA A 106 -5.51 -7.71 10.64
CA ALA A 106 -4.52 -6.81 10.05
C ALA A 106 -4.16 -5.65 10.99
N ASN A 107 -5.18 -4.99 11.57
CA ASN A 107 -4.97 -3.84 12.46
C ASN A 107 -4.26 -4.23 13.76
N PHE A 108 -4.67 -5.33 14.40
CA PHE A 108 -4.04 -5.79 15.65
C PHE A 108 -2.60 -6.26 15.43
N CYS A 109 -2.36 -7.06 14.38
CA CYS A 109 -1.01 -7.56 14.08
C CYS A 109 -0.05 -6.42 13.69
N ASN A 110 -0.47 -5.54 12.79
CA ASN A 110 0.39 -4.43 12.37
C ASN A 110 0.72 -3.49 13.53
N SER A 111 -0.26 -3.19 14.38
CA SER A 111 -0.05 -2.38 15.58
C SER A 111 0.91 -3.04 16.56
N LEU A 112 0.83 -4.37 16.72
CA LEU A 112 1.75 -5.16 17.53
C LEU A 112 3.19 -5.01 17.04
N PHE A 113 3.41 -5.12 15.73
CA PHE A 113 4.76 -5.03 15.16
C PHE A 113 5.37 -3.63 15.36
N TYR A 114 4.63 -2.55 15.09
CA TYR A 114 5.11 -1.19 15.37
C TYR A 114 5.37 -0.96 16.86
N ALA A 115 4.52 -1.51 17.74
CA ALA A 115 4.74 -1.44 19.20
C ALA A 115 6.00 -2.19 19.63
N LEU A 116 6.30 -3.33 19.04
CA LEU A 116 7.53 -4.08 19.27
C LEU A 116 8.76 -3.27 18.82
N VAL A 117 8.73 -2.68 17.62
CA VAL A 117 9.80 -1.79 17.13
C VAL A 117 10.07 -0.65 18.12
N PHE A 118 9.02 0.04 18.56
CA PHE A 118 9.15 1.16 19.51
C PHE A 118 9.61 0.69 20.89
N THR A 119 9.19 -0.48 21.34
CA THR A 119 9.61 -1.08 22.60
C THR A 119 11.08 -1.51 22.55
N CYS A 120 11.54 -2.08 21.44
CA CYS A 120 12.97 -2.37 21.21
C CYS A 120 13.83 -1.10 21.27
N PHE A 121 13.36 -0.01 20.65
CA PHE A 121 14.02 1.30 20.79
C PHE A 121 14.10 1.73 22.26
N SER A 122 13.01 1.69 23.01
CA SER A 122 13.00 2.06 24.43
C SER A 122 13.92 1.19 25.28
N TRP A 123 14.01 -0.11 24.96
CA TRP A 123 14.94 -1.03 25.62
C TRP A 123 16.41 -0.66 25.30
N ALA A 124 16.73 -0.39 24.03
CA ALA A 124 18.06 0.01 23.61
C ALA A 124 18.47 1.36 24.21
N LYS A 125 17.56 2.34 24.28
CA LYS A 125 17.79 3.67 24.85
C LYS A 125 18.18 3.66 26.35
N ARG A 126 17.96 2.55 27.05
CA ARG A 126 18.41 2.38 28.45
C ARG A 126 19.84 1.93 28.55
N ARG A 127 20.42 1.43 27.44
CA ARG A 127 21.75 0.85 27.38
C ARG A 127 22.72 1.65 26.53
N LEU A 128 22.23 2.33 25.51
CA LEU A 128 23.02 3.10 24.57
C LEU A 128 23.07 4.59 24.94
N PRO A 129 24.13 5.30 24.57
CA PRO A 129 24.15 6.75 24.57
C PRO A 129 22.99 7.33 23.77
N ASN A 130 22.46 8.50 24.18
CA ASN A 130 21.25 9.06 23.59
C ASN A 130 21.32 9.16 22.04
N ARG A 131 22.42 9.65 21.47
CA ARG A 131 22.57 9.78 20.01
C ARG A 131 22.46 8.42 19.31
N SER A 132 23.21 7.43 19.80
CA SER A 132 23.19 6.06 19.26
C SER A 132 21.82 5.40 19.37
N ALA A 133 21.09 5.66 20.48
CA ALA A 133 19.76 5.13 20.68
C ALA A 133 18.74 5.65 19.65
N TYR A 134 18.82 6.93 19.30
CA TYR A 134 17.91 7.50 18.28
C TYR A 134 18.31 7.10 16.86
N LEU A 135 19.61 6.96 16.56
CA LEU A 135 20.06 6.36 15.31
C LEU A 135 19.58 4.91 15.19
N PHE A 136 19.68 4.15 16.27
CA PHE A 136 19.14 2.78 16.33
C PHE A 136 17.62 2.77 16.08
N PHE A 137 16.86 3.70 16.67
CA PHE A 137 15.43 3.81 16.45
C PHE A 137 15.09 4.02 14.97
N ILE A 138 15.76 4.96 14.31
CA ILE A 138 15.56 5.26 12.89
C ILE A 138 15.92 4.05 12.03
N ALA A 139 17.09 3.46 12.27
CA ALA A 139 17.55 2.28 11.53
C ALA A 139 16.60 1.08 11.71
N LEU A 140 16.17 0.82 12.95
CA LEU A 140 15.24 -0.28 13.26
C LEU A 140 13.87 -0.07 12.58
N TRP A 141 13.36 1.16 12.57
CA TRP A 141 12.09 1.47 11.92
C TRP A 141 12.17 1.25 10.41
N LEU A 142 13.21 1.77 9.75
CA LEU A 142 13.41 1.57 8.31
C LEU A 142 13.65 0.09 7.98
N ALA A 143 14.40 -0.64 8.79
CA ALA A 143 14.60 -2.08 8.63
C ALA A 143 13.28 -2.85 8.76
N PHE A 144 12.40 -2.43 9.67
CA PHE A 144 11.08 -3.03 9.82
C PHE A 144 10.18 -2.72 8.61
N GLU A 145 10.12 -1.47 8.13
CA GLU A 145 9.39 -1.13 6.91
C GLU A 145 9.91 -1.92 5.70
N LYS A 146 11.22 -2.15 5.62
CA LYS A 146 11.83 -3.00 4.59
C LYS A 146 11.41 -4.45 4.72
N LEU A 147 11.42 -5.02 5.94
CA LEU A 147 10.93 -6.36 6.21
C LEU A 147 9.48 -6.52 5.80
N HIS A 148 8.65 -5.52 6.05
CA HIS A 148 7.23 -5.50 5.70
C HIS A 148 6.93 -5.59 4.20
N LEU A 149 7.93 -5.45 3.32
CA LEU A 149 7.78 -5.66 1.88
C LEU A 149 7.97 -7.12 1.44
N SER A 150 8.52 -8.00 2.30
CA SER A 150 9.06 -9.28 1.81
C SER A 150 8.74 -10.52 2.64
N TRP A 151 8.07 -10.39 3.78
CA TRP A 151 7.69 -11.52 4.63
C TRP A 151 6.20 -11.89 4.48
N ASP A 152 5.77 -12.97 5.14
CA ASP A 152 4.41 -13.48 5.03
C ASP A 152 3.31 -12.52 5.54
N PHE A 153 3.64 -11.62 6.48
CA PHE A 153 2.76 -10.53 6.93
C PHE A 153 3.04 -9.22 6.20
N SER A 154 3.40 -9.25 4.92
CA SER A 154 3.71 -8.04 4.16
C SER A 154 2.52 -7.06 4.16
N TRP A 155 2.72 -5.88 4.78
CA TRP A 155 1.72 -4.83 4.91
C TRP A 155 2.40 -3.46 4.89
N SER A 156 2.83 -3.02 3.71
CA SER A 156 3.55 -1.74 3.54
C SER A 156 2.64 -0.51 3.49
N TRP A 157 1.34 -0.67 3.73
CA TRP A 157 0.33 0.40 3.63
C TRP A 157 0.65 1.61 4.50
N LEU A 158 1.12 1.38 5.72
CA LEU A 158 1.43 2.42 6.70
C LEU A 158 2.93 2.76 6.78
N ASN A 159 3.73 2.49 5.76
CA ASN A 159 5.09 3.03 5.70
C ASN A 159 5.04 4.56 5.76
N LEU A 160 5.82 5.17 6.64
CA LEU A 160 5.71 6.61 6.92
C LEU A 160 5.86 7.50 5.68
N GLY A 161 6.71 7.09 4.73
CA GLY A 161 6.90 7.82 3.49
C GLY A 161 5.67 7.85 2.57
N ASN A 162 4.71 6.93 2.74
CA ASN A 162 3.47 6.93 1.96
C ASN A 162 2.58 8.15 2.29
N VAL A 163 2.79 8.79 3.43
CA VAL A 163 2.01 9.97 3.86
C VAL A 163 2.05 11.11 2.84
N PHE A 164 3.09 11.18 2.01
CA PHE A 164 3.27 12.24 1.02
C PHE A 164 2.64 11.94 -0.33
N SER A 165 1.94 10.83 -0.50
CA SER A 165 1.43 10.35 -1.79
C SER A 165 0.46 11.31 -2.50
N GLU A 166 -0.25 12.17 -1.75
CA GLU A 166 -1.08 13.26 -2.31
C GLU A 166 -0.27 14.52 -2.66
N ASN A 167 0.95 14.66 -2.11
CA ASN A 167 1.80 15.81 -2.29
C ASN A 167 2.96 15.51 -3.24
N ILE A 168 2.63 15.03 -4.44
CA ILE A 168 3.60 14.55 -5.43
C ILE A 168 4.69 15.56 -5.77
N TYR A 169 4.37 16.85 -5.74
CA TYR A 169 5.32 17.93 -5.97
C TYR A 169 6.36 18.11 -4.84
N TRP A 170 6.16 17.51 -3.67
CA TRP A 170 7.09 17.59 -2.54
C TRP A 170 8.13 16.49 -2.54
N ILE A 171 7.94 15.43 -3.33
CA ILE A 171 8.65 14.16 -3.21
C ILE A 171 9.25 13.62 -4.51
N GLN A 172 9.48 14.46 -5.51
CA GLN A 172 10.08 14.01 -6.78
C GLN A 172 11.47 13.37 -6.59
N TRP A 173 12.17 13.69 -5.50
CA TRP A 173 13.41 13.05 -5.09
C TRP A 173 13.25 11.60 -4.62
N TYR A 174 12.02 11.06 -4.52
CA TYR A 174 11.79 9.62 -4.33
C TYR A 174 12.34 8.77 -5.48
N GLU A 175 12.58 9.37 -6.63
CA GLU A 175 13.33 8.74 -7.73
C GLU A 175 14.66 8.14 -7.25
N TYR A 176 15.34 8.81 -6.30
CA TYR A 176 16.65 8.39 -5.77
C TYR A 176 16.53 7.50 -4.52
N THR A 177 15.53 7.70 -3.71
CA THR A 177 15.45 7.13 -2.35
C THR A 177 14.28 6.19 -2.15
N GLY A 178 13.30 6.22 -3.04
CA GLY A 178 12.00 5.60 -2.82
C GLY A 178 11.27 6.17 -1.61
N VAL A 179 10.20 5.52 -1.22
CA VAL A 179 9.38 5.84 -0.04
C VAL A 179 10.21 5.85 1.26
N PHE A 180 11.28 5.05 1.34
CA PHE A 180 12.13 4.99 2.55
C PHE A 180 12.82 6.31 2.87
N GLY A 181 13.14 7.12 1.84
CA GLY A 181 13.64 8.48 2.05
C GLY A 181 12.64 9.36 2.77
N GLY A 182 11.35 9.24 2.43
CA GLY A 182 10.26 9.93 3.13
C GLY A 182 10.13 9.48 4.58
N SER A 183 10.19 8.17 4.84
CA SER A 183 10.18 7.63 6.20
C SER A 183 11.37 8.14 7.02
N LEU A 184 12.57 8.17 6.42
CA LEU A 184 13.77 8.75 7.05
C LEU A 184 13.57 10.24 7.37
N TRP A 185 13.02 11.01 6.44
CA TRP A 185 12.74 12.43 6.60
C TRP A 185 11.81 12.70 7.79
N VAL A 186 10.71 11.94 7.88
CA VAL A 186 9.75 12.01 9.00
C VAL A 186 10.42 11.68 10.33
N LEU A 187 11.16 10.57 10.40
CA LEU A 187 11.80 10.10 11.64
C LEU A 187 12.86 11.09 12.14
N LEU A 188 13.72 11.58 11.25
CA LEU A 188 14.76 12.56 11.60
C LEU A 188 14.14 13.84 12.18
N LEU A 189 13.10 14.35 11.54
CA LEU A 189 12.47 15.59 11.97
C LEU A 189 11.70 15.43 13.30
N ASN A 190 10.99 14.32 13.51
CA ASN A 190 10.34 14.03 14.79
C ASN A 190 11.35 13.95 15.95
N VAL A 191 12.48 13.26 15.73
CA VAL A 191 13.55 13.17 16.75
C VAL A 191 14.19 14.54 16.99
N TRP A 192 14.45 15.34 15.94
CA TRP A 192 15.02 16.68 16.07
C TRP A 192 14.09 17.60 16.86
N LEU A 193 12.83 17.68 16.47
CA LEU A 193 11.82 18.52 17.14
C LEU A 193 11.60 18.07 18.59
N PHE A 194 11.56 16.76 18.85
CA PHE A 194 11.49 16.24 20.22
C PHE A 194 12.64 16.77 21.08
N HIS A 195 13.90 16.71 20.60
CA HIS A 195 15.04 17.22 21.35
C HIS A 195 14.99 18.73 21.52
N LEU A 196 14.53 19.45 20.51
CA LEU A 196 14.37 20.89 20.57
C LEU A 196 13.37 21.31 21.64
N PHE A 197 12.22 20.65 21.71
CA PHE A 197 11.19 20.93 22.72
C PHE A 197 11.59 20.45 24.12
N LYS A 198 12.23 19.29 24.24
CA LYS A 198 12.69 18.75 25.53
C LYS A 198 13.70 19.66 26.23
N ASN A 199 14.59 20.31 25.48
CA ASN A 199 15.67 21.14 26.02
C ASN A 199 15.24 22.58 26.32
N ASN A 200 13.99 22.97 26.01
CA ASN A 200 13.48 24.32 26.21
C ASN A 200 12.44 24.38 27.34
N ASN A 201 12.91 24.35 28.57
CA ASN A 201 12.03 24.35 29.77
C ASN A 201 11.51 25.74 30.21
N SER A 202 11.80 26.82 29.49
CA SER A 202 11.35 28.17 29.92
C SER A 202 10.53 28.89 28.84
N VAL A 203 9.31 29.26 29.18
CA VAL A 203 8.37 30.10 28.39
C VAL A 203 8.97 31.47 28.01
N LEU A 204 10.02 31.91 28.69
CA LEU A 204 10.67 33.21 28.54
C LEU A 204 11.59 33.35 27.30
N ARG A 205 11.73 32.32 26.47
CA ARG A 205 12.64 32.36 25.33
C ARG A 205 11.95 32.18 23.96
N TYR A 206 10.79 32.79 23.75
CA TYR A 206 10.08 32.72 22.46
C TYR A 206 10.98 33.11 21.28
N LYS A 207 11.72 34.20 21.35
CA LYS A 207 12.66 34.63 20.33
C LYS A 207 13.75 33.56 20.05
N PHE A 208 14.21 32.88 21.08
CA PHE A 208 15.21 31.82 20.98
C PHE A 208 14.61 30.53 20.35
N LEU A 209 13.37 30.20 20.68
CA LEU A 209 12.66 29.06 20.10
C LEU A 209 12.42 29.30 18.60
N VAL A 210 11.95 30.49 18.21
CA VAL A 210 11.72 30.86 16.80
C VAL A 210 13.02 30.74 16.00
N ARG A 211 14.15 31.24 16.55
CA ARG A 211 15.45 31.11 15.87
C ARG A 211 15.89 29.65 15.71
N LYS A 212 15.60 28.78 16.68
CA LYS A 212 15.90 27.34 16.60
C LYS A 212 14.97 26.57 15.64
N MET A 213 13.77 27.07 15.34
CA MET A 213 12.88 26.49 14.35
C MET A 213 13.34 26.72 12.90
N ILE A 214 14.24 27.64 12.64
CA ILE A 214 14.78 27.89 11.29
C ILE A 214 15.38 26.61 10.71
N GLY A 215 16.17 25.87 11.49
CA GLY A 215 16.77 24.59 11.03
C GLY A 215 15.72 23.54 10.62
N PRO A 216 14.77 23.17 11.48
CA PRO A 216 13.66 22.30 11.12
C PRO A 216 12.86 22.78 9.89
N LEU A 217 12.57 24.08 9.79
CA LEU A 217 11.87 24.65 8.63
C LEU A 217 12.69 24.50 7.33
N LEU A 218 13.98 24.77 7.37
CA LEU A 218 14.87 24.52 6.24
C LEU A 218 14.95 23.03 5.89
N PHE A 219 14.97 22.16 6.88
CA PHE A 219 14.97 20.71 6.67
C PHE A 219 13.67 20.19 6.04
N ILE A 220 12.55 20.90 6.20
CA ILE A 220 11.30 20.65 5.48
C ILE A 220 11.36 21.28 4.06
N SER A 221 11.73 22.56 3.96
CA SER A 221 11.59 23.33 2.73
C SER A 221 12.63 22.97 1.66
N LEU A 222 13.86 22.59 2.03
CA LEU A 222 14.90 22.26 1.06
C LEU A 222 14.59 21.01 0.21
N PRO A 223 14.12 19.85 0.78
CA PRO A 223 13.70 18.72 -0.04
C PRO A 223 12.51 19.06 -0.95
N ILE A 224 11.57 19.90 -0.48
CA ILE A 224 10.46 20.38 -1.31
C ILE A 224 10.95 21.27 -2.45
N ALA A 225 11.82 22.21 -2.18
CA ALA A 225 12.41 23.07 -3.21
C ALA A 225 13.19 22.26 -4.27
N PHE A 226 13.97 21.26 -3.82
CA PHE A 226 14.65 20.33 -4.71
C PHE A 226 13.65 19.50 -5.53
N SER A 227 12.55 19.08 -4.93
CA SER A 227 11.48 18.36 -5.63
C SER A 227 10.83 19.20 -6.73
N LEU A 228 10.52 20.48 -6.45
CA LEU A 228 9.98 21.41 -7.46
C LEU A 228 10.96 21.63 -8.62
N TYR A 229 12.25 21.76 -8.31
CA TYR A 229 13.28 21.83 -9.34
C TYR A 229 13.35 20.60 -10.23
N LEU A 230 13.16 19.39 -9.63
CA LEU A 230 13.11 18.16 -10.41
C LEU A 230 11.87 18.08 -11.30
N CYS A 231 10.71 18.60 -10.85
CA CYS A 231 9.50 18.68 -11.68
C CYS A 231 9.72 19.46 -12.98
N GLU A 232 10.41 20.60 -12.90
CA GLU A 232 10.69 21.44 -14.07
C GLU A 232 11.63 20.76 -15.08
N LYS A 233 12.41 19.78 -14.61
CA LYS A 233 13.38 19.06 -15.46
C LYS A 233 12.83 17.79 -16.10
N VAL A 234 11.64 17.35 -15.73
CA VAL A 234 11.01 16.18 -16.35
C VAL A 234 10.59 16.61 -17.77
N ALA A 235 11.37 16.18 -18.76
CA ALA A 235 10.95 16.31 -20.14
C ALA A 235 9.80 15.32 -20.40
N GLU A 236 8.70 15.83 -20.91
CA GLU A 236 7.67 14.96 -21.49
C GLU A 236 8.30 14.21 -22.67
N GLY A 237 8.11 12.89 -22.72
CA GLY A 237 8.64 12.09 -23.82
C GLY A 237 7.95 12.47 -25.13
N ASP A 238 8.69 12.48 -26.24
CA ASP A 238 8.15 12.79 -27.59
C ASP A 238 7.18 11.74 -28.14
N LYS A 239 6.96 10.62 -27.40
CA LYS A 239 6.13 9.48 -27.81
C LYS A 239 4.86 9.44 -26.99
N ASN A 240 3.74 9.68 -27.66
CA ASN A 240 2.41 9.46 -27.07
C ASN A 240 1.98 8.01 -27.29
N ILE A 241 1.28 7.44 -26.31
CA ILE A 241 0.56 6.17 -26.42
C ILE A 241 -0.93 6.44 -26.30
N SER A 242 -1.71 5.78 -27.12
CA SER A 242 -3.18 5.86 -27.10
C SER A 242 -3.76 4.67 -26.34
N VAL A 243 -4.48 4.92 -25.26
CA VAL A 243 -4.97 3.87 -24.38
C VAL A 243 -6.45 4.05 -24.06
N LEU A 244 -7.23 2.99 -24.24
CA LEU A 244 -8.61 2.91 -23.79
C LEU A 244 -8.68 2.16 -22.45
N LEU A 245 -9.19 2.82 -21.42
CA LEU A 245 -9.41 2.24 -20.09
C LEU A 245 -10.88 1.88 -19.93
N LEU A 246 -11.17 0.60 -19.72
CA LEU A 246 -12.54 0.10 -19.53
C LEU A 246 -12.92 0.10 -18.05
N GLN A 247 -13.99 0.79 -17.70
CA GLN A 247 -14.50 0.90 -16.33
C GLN A 247 -15.94 0.37 -16.22
N PRO A 248 -16.13 -0.95 -16.16
CA PRO A 248 -17.45 -1.54 -16.15
C PRO A 248 -18.23 -1.28 -14.85
N ASN A 249 -17.54 -0.94 -13.75
CA ASN A 249 -18.13 -0.67 -12.43
C ASN A 249 -19.12 -1.76 -11.97
N ILE A 250 -18.71 -3.03 -12.07
CA ILE A 250 -19.54 -4.18 -11.71
C ILE A 250 -19.39 -4.48 -10.22
N ASP A 251 -20.50 -4.59 -9.50
CA ASP A 251 -20.51 -4.94 -8.09
C ASP A 251 -19.87 -6.33 -7.84
N PRO A 252 -18.76 -6.40 -7.11
CA PRO A 252 -18.04 -7.64 -6.87
C PRO A 252 -18.75 -8.56 -5.87
N TYR A 253 -19.74 -8.08 -5.10
CA TYR A 253 -20.40 -8.84 -4.07
C TYR A 253 -21.66 -9.54 -4.57
N SER A 254 -22.39 -8.97 -5.53
CA SER A 254 -23.67 -9.48 -5.98
C SER A 254 -23.66 -9.90 -7.44
N THR A 255 -23.00 -9.16 -8.33
CA THR A 255 -23.17 -9.29 -9.77
C THR A 255 -21.99 -9.97 -10.45
N LYS A 256 -20.77 -9.64 -10.08
CA LYS A 256 -19.55 -10.04 -10.80
C LYS A 256 -19.44 -11.56 -11.03
N TYR A 257 -19.69 -12.34 -10.00
CA TYR A 257 -19.54 -13.81 -10.04
C TYR A 257 -20.80 -14.55 -10.52
N THR A 258 -21.85 -13.83 -10.87
CA THR A 258 -23.04 -14.39 -11.54
C THR A 258 -23.00 -14.21 -13.05
N LEU A 259 -22.12 -13.35 -13.56
CA LEU A 259 -21.93 -13.13 -14.98
C LEU A 259 -20.99 -14.19 -15.58
N THR A 260 -21.29 -14.60 -16.81
CA THR A 260 -20.45 -15.49 -17.60
C THR A 260 -19.35 -14.71 -18.31
N ASN A 261 -18.29 -15.39 -18.75
CA ASN A 261 -17.26 -14.78 -19.60
C ASN A 261 -17.84 -14.25 -20.91
N SER A 262 -18.90 -14.89 -21.43
CA SER A 262 -19.64 -14.38 -22.60
C SER A 262 -20.34 -13.04 -22.32
N ASN A 263 -20.91 -12.85 -21.12
CA ASN A 263 -21.47 -11.54 -20.72
C ASN A 263 -20.39 -10.47 -20.64
N PHE A 264 -19.26 -10.76 -20.03
CA PHE A 264 -18.11 -9.84 -19.96
C PHE A 264 -17.56 -9.50 -21.33
N LEU A 265 -17.49 -10.47 -22.24
CA LEU A 265 -17.06 -10.24 -23.61
C LEU A 265 -18.05 -9.38 -24.39
N SER A 266 -19.35 -9.56 -24.17
CA SER A 266 -20.39 -8.73 -24.78
C SER A 266 -20.28 -7.28 -24.29
N LEU A 267 -20.09 -7.06 -23.00
CA LEU A 267 -19.83 -5.75 -22.41
C LEU A 267 -18.56 -5.10 -22.97
N TRP A 268 -17.48 -5.88 -23.10
CA TRP A 268 -16.23 -5.44 -23.71
C TRP A 268 -16.46 -4.98 -25.16
N LYS A 269 -17.19 -5.77 -25.96
CA LYS A 269 -17.52 -5.42 -27.35
C LYS A 269 -18.29 -4.10 -27.42
N GLU A 270 -19.30 -3.92 -26.60
CA GLU A 270 -20.10 -2.69 -26.54
C GLU A 270 -19.23 -1.45 -26.23
N GLN A 271 -18.32 -1.58 -25.28
CA GLN A 271 -17.44 -0.48 -24.86
C GLN A 271 -16.31 -0.18 -25.86
N VAL A 272 -15.80 -1.18 -26.59
CA VAL A 272 -14.65 -1.03 -27.49
C VAL A 272 -15.07 -0.73 -28.91
N GLN A 273 -16.22 -1.22 -29.36
CA GLN A 273 -16.71 -1.04 -30.75
C GLN A 273 -16.67 0.41 -31.24
N PRO A 274 -17.05 1.44 -30.47
CA PRO A 274 -16.97 2.84 -30.90
C PRO A 274 -15.57 3.30 -31.30
N PHE A 275 -14.52 2.62 -30.82
CA PHE A 275 -13.12 2.98 -30.98
C PHE A 275 -12.37 2.09 -32.00
N TYR A 276 -13.06 1.22 -32.77
CA TYR A 276 -12.42 0.32 -33.74
C TYR A 276 -11.67 1.05 -34.87
N LEU A 277 -12.06 2.27 -35.16
CA LEU A 277 -11.40 3.09 -36.19
C LEU A 277 -10.27 3.96 -35.62
N ASP A 278 -10.11 3.99 -34.30
CA ASP A 278 -9.08 4.77 -33.65
C ASP A 278 -7.76 3.99 -33.61
N SER A 279 -6.66 4.71 -33.70
CA SER A 279 -5.32 4.13 -33.59
C SER A 279 -4.96 3.92 -32.12
N LEU A 280 -5.54 2.90 -31.48
CA LEU A 280 -5.24 2.54 -30.10
C LEU A 280 -4.00 1.65 -30.03
N ASP A 281 -3.08 1.97 -29.12
CA ASP A 281 -1.98 1.09 -28.77
C ASP A 281 -2.42 0.00 -27.78
N TYR A 282 -3.22 0.39 -26.78
CA TYR A 282 -3.66 -0.49 -25.71
C TYR A 282 -5.13 -0.34 -25.34
N ILE A 283 -5.71 -1.47 -24.92
CA ILE A 283 -6.98 -1.51 -24.18
C ILE A 283 -6.69 -2.19 -22.84
N LEU A 284 -7.15 -1.62 -21.73
CA LEU A 284 -6.95 -2.15 -20.39
C LEU A 284 -8.31 -2.40 -19.74
N SER A 285 -8.48 -3.56 -19.10
CA SER A 285 -9.62 -3.87 -18.24
C SER A 285 -9.19 -4.35 -16.86
N PRO A 286 -10.10 -4.34 -15.84
CA PRO A 286 -9.76 -4.55 -14.44
C PRO A 286 -9.15 -5.90 -14.11
N GLU A 287 -8.61 -6.00 -12.88
CA GLU A 287 -8.25 -7.25 -12.22
C GLU A 287 -9.44 -8.21 -12.19
N THR A 288 -9.18 -9.50 -12.50
CA THR A 288 -10.21 -10.55 -12.54
C THR A 288 -11.45 -10.16 -13.36
N TYR A 289 -11.24 -9.49 -14.51
CA TYR A 289 -12.33 -9.14 -15.43
C TYR A 289 -13.04 -10.41 -15.91
N PHE A 290 -12.28 -11.40 -16.39
CA PHE A 290 -12.78 -12.73 -16.70
C PHE A 290 -12.56 -13.67 -15.51
N ALA A 291 -13.64 -13.97 -14.79
CA ALA A 291 -13.58 -14.76 -13.55
C ALA A 291 -14.86 -15.60 -13.33
N GLU A 292 -15.44 -16.11 -14.42
CA GLU A 292 -16.60 -17.01 -14.34
C GLU A 292 -16.25 -18.28 -13.53
N GLY A 293 -17.06 -18.62 -12.55
CA GLY A 293 -16.87 -19.80 -11.73
C GLY A 293 -15.52 -19.84 -11.03
N TYR A 294 -14.68 -20.80 -11.40
CA TYR A 294 -13.31 -20.93 -10.89
C TYR A 294 -12.26 -20.28 -11.81
N GLY A 295 -12.67 -19.71 -12.94
CA GLY A 295 -11.80 -19.16 -14.00
C GLY A 295 -11.65 -20.13 -15.17
N GLU A 296 -10.69 -19.84 -16.05
CA GLU A 296 -10.34 -20.68 -17.21
C GLU A 296 -9.29 -21.74 -16.83
N GLU A 297 -9.37 -22.92 -17.42
CA GLU A 297 -8.31 -23.92 -17.25
C GLU A 297 -7.05 -23.49 -17.98
N LEU A 298 -5.94 -23.35 -17.26
CA LEU A 298 -4.72 -22.72 -17.78
C LEU A 298 -4.15 -23.48 -18.98
N LEU A 299 -4.15 -24.82 -18.93
CA LEU A 299 -3.61 -25.66 -19.99
C LEU A 299 -4.48 -25.65 -21.25
N GLU A 300 -5.80 -25.50 -21.11
CA GLU A 300 -6.76 -25.54 -22.20
C GLU A 300 -7.17 -24.15 -22.71
N PHE A 301 -6.69 -23.08 -22.09
CA PHE A 301 -7.09 -21.71 -22.40
C PHE A 301 -6.95 -21.37 -23.89
N GLN A 302 -5.91 -21.83 -24.56
CA GLN A 302 -5.69 -21.55 -26.00
C GLN A 302 -6.81 -22.10 -26.91
N THR A 303 -7.52 -23.10 -26.46
CA THR A 303 -8.65 -23.75 -27.16
C THR A 303 -10.00 -23.32 -26.62
N SER A 304 -10.04 -22.51 -25.54
CA SER A 304 -11.28 -22.06 -24.93
C SER A 304 -12.10 -21.15 -25.86
N GLU A 305 -13.42 -21.16 -25.68
CA GLU A 305 -14.33 -20.29 -26.42
C GLU A 305 -14.01 -18.82 -26.20
N LEU A 306 -13.70 -18.45 -24.93
CA LEU A 306 -13.29 -17.08 -24.58
C LEU A 306 -12.09 -16.61 -25.41
N HIS A 307 -11.03 -17.44 -25.47
CA HIS A 307 -9.82 -17.09 -26.20
C HIS A 307 -10.08 -16.93 -27.70
N GLN A 308 -10.85 -17.85 -28.29
CA GLN A 308 -11.18 -17.80 -29.73
C GLN A 308 -11.99 -16.55 -30.08
N GLU A 309 -13.00 -16.21 -29.29
CA GLU A 309 -13.80 -14.99 -29.49
C GLU A 309 -12.99 -13.71 -29.27
N LEU A 310 -12.10 -13.66 -28.25
CA LEU A 310 -11.18 -12.54 -28.08
C LEU A 310 -10.29 -12.33 -29.30
N LYS A 311 -9.69 -13.40 -29.83
CA LYS A 311 -8.84 -13.34 -31.02
C LYS A 311 -9.61 -12.83 -32.24
N LYS A 312 -10.85 -13.27 -32.43
CA LYS A 312 -11.72 -12.82 -33.51
C LYS A 312 -12.04 -11.32 -33.42
N GLU A 313 -12.27 -10.81 -32.21
CA GLU A 313 -12.53 -9.38 -32.02
C GLU A 313 -11.24 -8.55 -32.21
N LEU A 314 -10.11 -9.00 -31.68
CA LEU A 314 -8.82 -8.30 -31.79
C LEU A 314 -8.28 -8.28 -33.25
N ALA A 315 -8.67 -9.24 -34.09
CA ALA A 315 -8.36 -9.21 -35.51
C ALA A 315 -8.96 -7.97 -36.24
N LYS A 316 -9.99 -7.32 -35.67
CA LYS A 316 -10.56 -6.06 -36.19
C LYS A 316 -9.69 -4.85 -35.86
N ILE A 317 -8.82 -4.94 -34.83
CA ILE A 317 -7.92 -3.90 -34.34
C ILE A 317 -6.50 -4.45 -34.15
N PRO A 318 -5.83 -4.93 -35.21
CA PRO A 318 -4.65 -5.80 -35.10
C PRO A 318 -3.43 -5.14 -34.45
N MET A 319 -3.36 -3.80 -34.46
CA MET A 319 -2.27 -3.05 -33.84
C MET A 319 -2.46 -2.87 -32.34
N THR A 320 -3.66 -3.08 -31.80
CA THR A 320 -3.99 -2.86 -30.40
C THR A 320 -3.68 -4.08 -29.54
N GLN A 321 -3.00 -3.90 -28.43
CA GLN A 321 -2.82 -4.95 -27.41
C GLN A 321 -3.87 -4.79 -26.32
N TYR A 322 -4.59 -5.86 -26.05
CA TYR A 322 -5.55 -5.92 -24.94
C TYR A 322 -4.90 -6.54 -23.71
N ILE A 323 -4.87 -5.81 -22.59
CA ILE A 323 -4.40 -6.29 -21.30
C ILE A 323 -5.59 -6.36 -20.34
N THR A 324 -5.81 -7.53 -19.74
CA THR A 324 -6.97 -7.80 -18.88
C THR A 324 -6.61 -8.64 -17.67
N GLY A 325 -7.36 -8.48 -16.59
CA GLY A 325 -7.33 -9.42 -15.48
C GLY A 325 -8.15 -10.67 -15.78
N ILE A 326 -7.60 -11.82 -15.47
CA ILE A 326 -8.25 -13.13 -15.67
C ILE A 326 -7.92 -14.07 -14.53
N GLN A 327 -8.86 -14.93 -14.18
CA GLN A 327 -8.64 -16.00 -13.23
C GLN A 327 -8.37 -17.31 -13.98
N TYR A 328 -7.31 -18.02 -13.56
CA TYR A 328 -7.00 -19.36 -14.05
C TYR A 328 -7.01 -20.38 -12.93
N TYR A 329 -7.16 -21.65 -13.33
CA TYR A 329 -6.93 -22.80 -12.45
C TYR A 329 -6.19 -23.93 -13.18
N ASP A 330 -5.50 -24.76 -12.38
CA ASP A 330 -4.98 -26.06 -12.80
C ASP A 330 -5.60 -27.15 -11.93
N LEU A 331 -5.98 -28.28 -12.55
CA LEU A 331 -6.56 -29.44 -11.84
C LEU A 331 -5.53 -30.57 -11.69
N TYR A 332 -5.56 -31.22 -10.53
CA TYR A 332 -4.70 -32.36 -10.22
C TYR A 332 -5.52 -33.51 -9.67
N VAL A 333 -5.45 -34.68 -10.35
CA VAL A 333 -6.12 -35.90 -9.91
C VAL A 333 -5.11 -36.76 -9.16
N GLN A 334 -5.07 -36.64 -7.83
CA GLN A 334 -4.17 -37.41 -6.96
C GLN A 334 -4.62 -37.40 -5.50
N GLU A 335 -4.18 -38.40 -4.70
CA GLU A 335 -4.63 -38.54 -3.31
C GLU A 335 -4.11 -37.43 -2.38
N LYS A 336 -2.90 -36.94 -2.60
CA LYS A 336 -2.24 -35.93 -1.76
C LYS A 336 -2.16 -34.59 -2.46
N ALA A 337 -2.10 -33.48 -1.70
CA ALA A 337 -1.92 -32.16 -2.23
C ALA A 337 -0.63 -32.05 -3.07
N PRO A 338 -0.71 -31.59 -4.33
CA PRO A 338 0.47 -31.46 -5.23
C PRO A 338 1.40 -30.32 -4.79
N SER A 339 0.86 -29.31 -4.14
CA SER A 339 1.57 -28.10 -3.71
C SER A 339 1.07 -27.58 -2.36
N LEU A 340 1.77 -26.63 -1.78
CA LEU A 340 1.28 -25.93 -0.57
C LEU A 340 0.08 -25.01 -0.87
N THR A 341 -0.09 -24.61 -2.12
CA THR A 341 -1.17 -23.73 -2.58
C THR A 341 -2.41 -24.50 -3.04
N ALA A 342 -2.27 -25.79 -3.29
CA ALA A 342 -3.37 -26.61 -3.78
C ALA A 342 -4.52 -26.67 -2.77
N ASN A 343 -5.72 -26.50 -3.32
CA ASN A 343 -6.98 -26.51 -2.59
C ASN A 343 -7.72 -27.82 -2.90
N LEU A 344 -8.23 -28.47 -1.86
CA LEU A 344 -8.98 -29.70 -2.02
C LEU A 344 -10.41 -29.36 -2.52
N ILE A 345 -10.76 -29.80 -3.71
CA ILE A 345 -12.12 -29.67 -4.27
C ILE A 345 -13.00 -30.83 -3.77
N ARG A 346 -12.49 -32.05 -3.92
CA ARG A 346 -13.09 -33.29 -3.41
C ARG A 346 -11.98 -34.33 -3.24
N LYS A 347 -12.28 -35.44 -2.57
CA LYS A 347 -11.31 -36.53 -2.37
C LYS A 347 -10.66 -36.93 -3.72
N GLY A 348 -9.34 -36.83 -3.79
CA GLY A 348 -8.56 -37.16 -4.96
C GLY A 348 -8.54 -36.09 -6.07
N LEU A 349 -9.16 -34.91 -5.86
CA LEU A 349 -9.16 -33.81 -6.81
C LEU A 349 -8.73 -32.49 -6.13
N TRP A 350 -7.69 -31.89 -6.63
CA TRP A 350 -7.09 -30.65 -6.15
C TRP A 350 -7.06 -29.60 -7.25
N ALA A 351 -7.06 -28.33 -6.85
CA ALA A 351 -6.86 -27.22 -7.76
C ALA A 351 -5.87 -26.20 -7.20
N ASP A 352 -5.03 -25.68 -8.07
CA ASP A 352 -4.31 -24.42 -7.88
C ASP A 352 -5.04 -23.30 -8.62
N TYR A 353 -5.17 -22.14 -7.99
CA TYR A 353 -5.84 -20.94 -8.54
C TYR A 353 -4.84 -19.82 -8.74
N TYR A 354 -5.02 -19.08 -9.84
CA TYR A 354 -4.17 -17.96 -10.24
C TYR A 354 -4.98 -16.68 -10.43
N ASN A 355 -4.53 -15.60 -9.85
CA ASN A 355 -4.95 -14.26 -10.22
C ASN A 355 -3.94 -13.74 -11.24
N SER A 356 -4.38 -13.41 -12.45
CA SER A 356 -3.46 -13.22 -13.56
C SER A 356 -3.79 -11.99 -14.40
N ALA A 357 -2.78 -11.44 -15.05
CA ALA A 357 -2.92 -10.55 -16.18
C ALA A 357 -2.66 -11.32 -17.47
N LEU A 358 -3.51 -11.10 -18.45
CA LEU A 358 -3.43 -11.65 -19.80
C LEU A 358 -3.21 -10.50 -20.78
N ALA A 359 -2.23 -10.63 -21.68
CA ALA A 359 -2.09 -9.74 -22.82
C ALA A 359 -2.34 -10.52 -24.12
N GLU A 360 -3.34 -10.04 -24.88
CA GLU A 360 -3.71 -10.57 -26.18
C GLU A 360 -3.50 -9.52 -27.27
N GLN A 361 -3.01 -9.94 -28.41
CA GLN A 361 -2.87 -9.12 -29.60
C GLN A 361 -3.06 -10.01 -30.83
N ASP A 362 -3.58 -9.46 -31.92
CA ASP A 362 -3.68 -10.22 -33.16
C ASP A 362 -2.30 -10.74 -33.63
N ASN A 363 -2.27 -11.94 -34.21
CA ASN A 363 -1.06 -12.59 -34.71
C ASN A 363 0.10 -12.74 -33.71
N LYS A 364 -0.19 -12.63 -32.39
CA LYS A 364 0.77 -12.91 -31.33
C LYS A 364 0.29 -14.00 -30.38
N THR A 365 1.25 -14.70 -29.78
CA THR A 365 0.99 -15.65 -28.71
C THR A 365 0.56 -14.90 -27.46
N SER A 366 -0.43 -15.43 -26.76
CA SER A 366 -0.89 -14.93 -25.47
C SER A 366 0.25 -14.79 -24.46
N GLN A 367 0.30 -13.69 -23.76
CA GLN A 367 1.28 -13.46 -22.71
C GLN A 367 0.55 -13.42 -21.36
N ILE A 368 0.95 -14.28 -20.45
CA ILE A 368 0.30 -14.44 -19.14
C ILE A 368 1.31 -14.09 -18.04
N TYR A 369 0.85 -13.34 -17.04
CA TYR A 369 1.56 -13.04 -15.82
C TYR A 369 0.67 -13.39 -14.62
N HIS A 370 1.18 -14.19 -13.67
CA HIS A 370 0.47 -14.50 -12.43
C HIS A 370 0.92 -13.58 -11.29
N LYS A 371 -0.03 -13.04 -10.56
CA LYS A 371 0.19 -12.12 -9.44
C LYS A 371 1.25 -12.65 -8.47
N SER A 372 2.25 -11.84 -8.18
CA SER A 372 3.41 -12.21 -7.35
C SER A 372 3.29 -11.74 -5.90
N LYS A 373 2.55 -10.63 -5.65
CA LYS A 373 2.31 -10.08 -4.33
C LYS A 373 0.84 -10.20 -3.98
N LEU A 374 0.53 -11.17 -3.14
CA LEU A 374 -0.84 -11.50 -2.73
C LEU A 374 -1.27 -10.64 -1.53
N VAL A 375 -2.58 -10.41 -1.43
CA VAL A 375 -3.19 -9.75 -0.27
C VAL A 375 -3.20 -10.73 0.90
N VAL A 376 -2.49 -10.37 1.97
CA VAL A 376 -2.36 -11.20 3.17
C VAL A 376 -3.73 -11.39 3.84
N GLY A 377 -4.08 -12.64 4.14
CA GLY A 377 -5.35 -13.00 4.79
C GLY A 377 -6.55 -13.11 3.84
N VAL A 378 -6.41 -12.68 2.57
CA VAL A 378 -7.46 -12.79 1.53
C VAL A 378 -7.03 -13.77 0.43
N GLU A 379 -5.87 -13.55 -0.16
CA GLU A 379 -5.33 -14.39 -1.24
C GLU A 379 -4.25 -15.37 -0.76
N ASN A 380 -3.69 -15.14 0.42
CA ASN A 380 -2.67 -15.98 1.02
C ASN A 380 -2.82 -16.04 2.54
N MET A 381 -2.65 -17.22 3.11
CA MET A 381 -2.53 -17.44 4.55
C MET A 381 -1.05 -17.28 4.96
N PRO A 382 -0.72 -16.31 5.83
CA PRO A 382 0.65 -16.16 6.32
C PRO A 382 1.07 -17.41 7.11
N PHE A 383 2.34 -17.80 6.98
CA PHE A 383 2.91 -18.98 7.66
C PHE A 383 2.04 -20.24 7.57
N LYS A 384 1.49 -20.51 6.39
CA LYS A 384 0.55 -21.61 6.14
C LYS A 384 1.04 -22.96 6.67
N SER A 385 2.34 -23.24 6.54
CA SER A 385 2.97 -24.46 7.04
C SER A 385 2.86 -24.64 8.57
N VAL A 386 2.76 -23.54 9.31
CA VAL A 386 2.65 -23.53 10.79
C VAL A 386 1.21 -23.31 11.24
N LEU A 387 0.52 -22.34 10.64
CA LEU A 387 -0.81 -21.95 11.11
C LEU A 387 -1.91 -22.92 10.68
N LYS A 388 -1.83 -23.52 9.50
CA LYS A 388 -2.82 -24.49 9.03
C LYS A 388 -2.94 -25.72 9.94
N PRO A 389 -1.84 -26.36 10.40
CA PRO A 389 -1.93 -27.48 11.36
C PRO A 389 -2.45 -27.08 12.74
N LEU A 390 -2.19 -25.83 13.19
CA LEU A 390 -2.55 -25.36 14.54
C LEU A 390 -3.98 -24.84 14.63
N LEU A 391 -4.45 -24.16 13.60
CA LEU A 391 -5.74 -23.44 13.60
C LEU A 391 -6.80 -24.15 12.77
N GLY A 392 -6.42 -25.20 12.02
CA GLY A 392 -7.32 -26.00 11.21
C GLY A 392 -8.19 -25.16 10.28
N ASP A 393 -9.41 -25.62 10.03
CA ASP A 393 -10.38 -24.92 9.18
C ASP A 393 -11.02 -23.68 9.84
N ILE A 394 -10.71 -23.39 11.12
CA ILE A 394 -11.27 -22.22 11.82
C ILE A 394 -10.91 -20.91 11.11
N LEU A 395 -9.69 -20.78 10.59
CA LEU A 395 -9.27 -19.62 9.79
C LEU A 395 -9.97 -19.59 8.42
N LEU A 396 -10.43 -20.71 7.93
CA LEU A 396 -11.14 -20.85 6.66
C LEU A 396 -12.55 -20.24 6.73
N ASN A 397 -13.16 -20.27 7.90
CA ASN A 397 -14.50 -19.74 8.14
C ASN A 397 -14.53 -18.24 8.47
N LEU A 398 -13.39 -17.57 8.48
CA LEU A 398 -13.30 -16.14 8.79
C LEU A 398 -13.71 -15.21 7.62
N GLY A 399 -14.40 -15.74 6.61
CA GLY A 399 -15.10 -14.93 5.59
C GLY A 399 -14.24 -14.40 4.45
N GLY A 400 -13.02 -14.88 4.27
CA GLY A 400 -12.23 -14.64 3.06
C GLY A 400 -12.37 -15.78 2.04
N THR A 401 -12.14 -15.52 0.77
CA THR A 401 -11.98 -16.57 -0.24
C THR A 401 -10.70 -17.34 0.06
N VAL A 402 -10.85 -18.49 0.63
CA VAL A 402 -9.81 -19.24 1.33
C VAL A 402 -8.86 -20.01 0.41
N ALA A 403 -9.05 -19.92 -0.86
CA ALA A 403 -8.16 -20.52 -1.84
C ALA A 403 -6.81 -19.80 -1.83
N SER A 404 -5.77 -20.42 -1.27
CA SER A 404 -4.40 -19.95 -1.50
C SER A 404 -4.15 -19.88 -2.98
N ARG A 405 -3.74 -18.69 -3.46
CA ARG A 405 -3.42 -18.52 -4.88
C ARG A 405 -1.94 -18.83 -5.11
N VAL A 406 -1.63 -19.31 -6.31
CA VAL A 406 -0.26 -19.52 -6.76
C VAL A 406 0.35 -18.20 -7.18
N THR A 407 1.64 -18.02 -6.91
CA THR A 407 2.39 -16.81 -7.28
C THR A 407 3.45 -17.12 -8.33
N GLN A 408 3.73 -16.15 -9.18
CA GLN A 408 4.86 -16.20 -10.10
C GLN A 408 6.11 -15.59 -9.43
N LYS A 409 7.25 -16.29 -9.53
CA LYS A 409 8.49 -15.84 -8.88
C LYS A 409 9.19 -14.69 -9.60
N ARG A 410 9.05 -14.61 -10.93
CA ARG A 410 9.71 -13.59 -11.75
C ARG A 410 8.68 -12.68 -12.40
N ARG A 411 9.00 -11.42 -12.50
CA ARG A 411 8.20 -10.45 -13.26
C ARG A 411 8.15 -10.85 -14.74
N ARG A 412 7.13 -10.40 -15.43
CA ARG A 412 7.01 -10.59 -16.88
C ARG A 412 6.53 -9.30 -17.51
N ILE A 413 7.29 -8.76 -18.43
CA ILE A 413 6.89 -7.62 -19.24
C ILE A 413 6.11 -8.14 -20.44
N PHE A 414 5.03 -7.48 -20.80
CA PHE A 414 4.27 -7.76 -22.01
C PHE A 414 4.84 -6.99 -23.19
N SER A 415 5.18 -7.74 -24.24
CA SER A 415 5.73 -7.20 -25.47
C SER A 415 4.61 -6.88 -26.45
N HIS A 416 4.61 -5.68 -26.98
CA HIS A 416 3.70 -5.21 -28.02
C HIS A 416 4.23 -5.55 -29.42
N ILE A 417 3.38 -5.51 -30.49
CA ILE A 417 3.84 -5.65 -31.88
C ILE A 417 4.83 -4.53 -32.25
N ASN A 418 4.60 -3.32 -31.76
CA ASN A 418 5.58 -2.24 -31.78
C ASN A 418 6.63 -2.52 -30.67
N PRO A 419 7.90 -2.83 -31.01
CA PRO A 419 8.91 -3.21 -30.03
C PRO A 419 9.32 -2.08 -29.07
N ALA A 420 8.96 -0.83 -29.39
CA ALA A 420 9.19 0.31 -28.51
C ALA A 420 8.21 0.34 -27.33
N LEU A 421 7.12 -0.41 -27.39
CA LEU A 421 6.08 -0.46 -26.38
C LEU A 421 6.18 -1.74 -25.55
N LYS A 422 6.34 -1.62 -24.25
CA LYS A 422 6.46 -2.74 -23.32
C LYS A 422 5.70 -2.43 -22.03
N ALA A 423 4.63 -3.16 -21.78
CA ALA A 423 3.80 -2.97 -20.60
C ALA A 423 4.30 -3.78 -19.40
N ALA A 424 4.37 -3.15 -18.25
CA ALA A 424 4.50 -3.84 -16.97
C ALA A 424 3.10 -4.15 -16.41
N PRO A 425 2.63 -5.40 -16.40
CA PRO A 425 1.37 -5.75 -15.77
C PRO A 425 1.55 -5.72 -14.25
N ILE A 426 0.82 -4.84 -13.58
CA ILE A 426 0.83 -4.69 -12.12
C ILE A 426 -0.59 -4.95 -11.65
N ILE A 427 -0.77 -5.99 -10.82
CA ILE A 427 -2.10 -6.39 -10.39
C ILE A 427 -2.37 -5.83 -9.00
N CYS A 428 -3.25 -4.79 -8.94
CA CYS A 428 -3.83 -4.26 -7.70
C CYS A 428 -2.80 -4.00 -6.59
N TRP A 429 -2.80 -4.82 -5.54
CA TRP A 429 -1.92 -4.79 -4.38
C TRP A 429 -0.42 -4.73 -4.69
N GLU A 430 0.01 -5.20 -5.83
CA GLU A 430 1.42 -5.15 -6.25
C GLU A 430 1.94 -3.72 -6.38
N SER A 431 1.05 -2.78 -6.69
CA SER A 431 1.39 -1.36 -6.88
C SER A 431 1.95 -0.67 -5.63
N ILE A 432 1.65 -1.19 -4.43
CA ILE A 432 2.20 -0.61 -3.19
C ILE A 432 3.66 -0.99 -2.93
N PHE A 433 4.23 -1.97 -3.65
CA PHE A 433 5.58 -2.49 -3.45
C PHE A 433 6.58 -1.81 -4.41
N GLY A 434 7.15 -0.66 -4.01
CA GLY A 434 8.03 0.14 -4.87
C GLY A 434 9.19 -0.63 -5.49
N GLU A 435 9.93 -1.42 -4.71
CA GLU A 435 11.04 -2.24 -5.24
C GLU A 435 10.57 -3.30 -6.23
N PHE A 436 9.38 -3.84 -6.02
CA PHE A 436 8.80 -4.80 -6.95
C PHE A 436 8.49 -4.12 -8.28
N VAL A 437 7.83 -2.96 -8.25
CA VAL A 437 7.47 -2.20 -9.46
C VAL A 437 8.70 -1.66 -10.19
N THR A 438 9.67 -1.10 -9.46
CA THR A 438 10.94 -0.61 -10.05
C THR A 438 11.68 -1.70 -10.84
N GLY A 439 11.52 -2.96 -10.45
CA GLY A 439 12.10 -4.08 -11.16
C GLY A 439 11.60 -4.23 -12.60
N TYR A 440 10.33 -3.93 -12.90
CA TYR A 440 9.81 -3.95 -14.27
C TYR A 440 10.49 -2.93 -15.17
N VAL A 441 10.72 -1.72 -14.67
CA VAL A 441 11.41 -0.67 -15.44
C VAL A 441 12.88 -1.04 -15.69
N LYS A 442 13.54 -1.64 -14.70
CA LYS A 442 14.90 -2.19 -14.88
C LYS A 442 14.97 -3.28 -15.92
N GLU A 443 13.91 -4.06 -16.09
CA GLU A 443 13.79 -5.11 -17.13
C GLU A 443 13.36 -4.54 -18.49
N GLY A 444 13.10 -3.22 -18.58
CA GLY A 444 12.83 -2.49 -19.81
C GLY A 444 11.36 -2.22 -20.11
N ALA A 445 10.48 -2.25 -19.12
CA ALA A 445 9.10 -1.78 -19.29
C ALA A 445 9.10 -0.26 -19.60
N THR A 446 8.27 0.14 -20.56
CA THR A 446 8.16 1.54 -20.99
C THR A 446 7.00 2.27 -20.30
N PHE A 447 6.01 1.53 -19.80
CA PHE A 447 4.96 2.06 -18.96
C PHE A 447 4.43 1.02 -17.97
N LEU A 448 3.74 1.50 -16.94
CA LEU A 448 3.15 0.68 -15.89
C LEU A 448 1.65 0.56 -16.13
N ALA A 449 1.17 -0.64 -16.44
CA ALA A 449 -0.25 -0.97 -16.60
C ALA A 449 -0.77 -1.55 -15.27
N VAL A 450 -1.40 -0.71 -14.45
CA VAL A 450 -1.97 -1.14 -13.17
C VAL A 450 -3.43 -1.51 -13.36
N ILE A 451 -3.72 -2.79 -13.20
CA ILE A 451 -5.08 -3.33 -13.26
C ILE A 451 -5.56 -3.65 -11.84
N SER A 452 -6.62 -3.00 -11.39
CA SER A 452 -7.21 -3.19 -10.06
C SER A 452 -8.73 -3.27 -10.15
N ASN A 453 -9.33 -3.99 -9.22
CA ASN A 453 -10.77 -3.97 -9.01
C ASN A 453 -11.07 -3.34 -7.65
N ASP A 454 -11.28 -2.03 -7.66
CA ASP A 454 -11.43 -1.25 -6.44
C ASP A 454 -12.87 -1.21 -5.93
N ALA A 455 -13.81 -1.81 -6.66
CA ALA A 455 -15.21 -1.95 -6.25
C ALA A 455 -15.37 -2.70 -4.92
N TRP A 456 -14.39 -3.56 -4.55
CA TRP A 456 -14.35 -4.26 -3.25
C TRP A 456 -14.40 -3.33 -2.04
N TRP A 457 -13.94 -2.09 -2.16
CA TRP A 457 -13.77 -1.19 -1.01
C TRP A 457 -14.90 -0.18 -0.84
N GLY A 458 -15.91 -0.22 -1.72
CA GLY A 458 -17.04 0.69 -1.66
C GLY A 458 -16.63 2.16 -1.69
N GLU A 459 -17.52 3.05 -1.27
CA GLU A 459 -17.25 4.49 -1.14
C GLU A 459 -16.39 4.82 0.10
N THR A 460 -15.23 4.17 0.22
CA THR A 460 -14.31 4.36 1.35
C THR A 460 -12.99 5.00 0.90
N PRO A 461 -12.15 5.47 1.82
CA PRO A 461 -10.83 5.99 1.46
C PRO A 461 -9.87 4.95 0.85
N GLY A 462 -10.16 3.65 0.95
CA GLY A 462 -9.24 2.57 0.56
C GLY A 462 -8.77 2.68 -0.89
N HIS A 463 -9.69 2.81 -1.85
CA HIS A 463 -9.37 2.94 -3.27
C HIS A 463 -8.59 4.24 -3.56
N LYS A 464 -8.95 5.36 -2.93
CA LYS A 464 -8.23 6.64 -3.09
C LYS A 464 -6.81 6.58 -2.53
N GLN A 465 -6.62 5.85 -1.42
CA GLN A 465 -5.29 5.60 -0.87
C GLN A 465 -4.45 4.73 -1.82
N LEU A 466 -5.02 3.67 -2.41
CA LEU A 466 -4.29 2.84 -3.38
C LEU A 466 -3.85 3.68 -4.58
N LEU A 467 -4.76 4.46 -5.18
CA LEU A 467 -4.43 5.40 -6.26
C LEU A 467 -3.27 6.32 -5.88
N SER A 468 -3.34 6.92 -4.70
CA SER A 468 -2.31 7.85 -4.27
C SER A 468 -0.94 7.16 -4.13
N TYR A 469 -0.91 5.90 -3.63
CA TYR A 469 0.33 5.13 -3.51
C TYR A 469 0.88 4.69 -4.86
N THR A 470 -0.01 4.39 -5.81
CA THR A 470 0.39 4.01 -7.16
C THR A 470 1.11 5.17 -7.86
N ARG A 471 0.69 6.43 -7.63
CA ARG A 471 1.40 7.63 -8.12
C ARG A 471 2.87 7.71 -7.65
N LEU A 472 3.18 7.16 -6.46
CA LEU A 472 4.56 7.07 -5.98
C LEU A 472 5.42 6.21 -6.91
N ARG A 473 4.84 5.19 -7.54
CA ARG A 473 5.56 4.32 -8.50
C ARG A 473 5.99 5.07 -9.74
N ALA A 474 5.12 5.95 -10.26
CA ALA A 474 5.48 6.82 -11.38
C ALA A 474 6.67 7.73 -11.03
N ILE A 475 6.68 8.31 -9.82
CA ILE A 475 7.78 9.15 -9.36
C ILE A 475 9.08 8.34 -9.20
N GLU A 476 9.01 7.19 -8.53
CA GLU A 476 10.17 6.34 -8.26
C GLU A 476 10.81 5.77 -9.52
N THR A 477 10.04 5.60 -10.58
CA THR A 477 10.50 4.96 -11.82
C THR A 477 10.68 5.91 -12.98
N ARG A 478 10.12 7.12 -12.91
CA ARG A 478 9.97 8.05 -14.04
C ARG A 478 9.25 7.43 -15.25
N ALA A 479 8.52 6.37 -15.02
CA ALA A 479 7.71 5.73 -16.05
C ALA A 479 6.30 6.32 -16.08
N VAL A 480 5.71 6.40 -17.26
CA VAL A 480 4.29 6.70 -17.41
C VAL A 480 3.50 5.58 -16.75
N MET A 481 2.51 5.94 -15.97
CA MET A 481 1.65 5.01 -15.31
C MET A 481 0.22 5.21 -15.76
N LEU A 482 -0.40 4.11 -16.14
CA LEU A 482 -1.82 4.02 -16.42
C LEU A 482 -2.42 3.17 -15.33
N GLU A 483 -3.23 3.79 -14.50
CA GLU A 483 -3.95 3.10 -13.44
C GLU A 483 -5.43 3.07 -13.78
N PHE A 484 -5.97 1.90 -13.63
CA PHE A 484 -7.35 1.61 -13.89
C PHE A 484 -8.11 1.49 -12.56
N PHE A 485 -9.20 2.24 -12.43
CA PHE A 485 -10.15 2.13 -11.34
C PHE A 485 -11.47 1.62 -11.86
N ASP A 486 -12.00 0.56 -11.28
CA ASP A 486 -13.32 0.04 -11.66
C ASP A 486 -14.48 0.90 -11.07
N ARG A 487 -14.23 2.20 -10.85
CA ARG A 487 -15.23 3.18 -10.44
C ARG A 487 -14.93 4.56 -10.99
N PRO A 488 -15.93 5.33 -11.45
CA PRO A 488 -15.73 6.75 -11.73
C PRO A 488 -15.29 7.47 -10.45
N ILE A 489 -14.27 8.30 -10.58
CA ILE A 489 -13.74 9.16 -9.50
C ILE A 489 -14.74 10.27 -9.20
#